data_36fbd4e86dbd77e3f3a6b364232e5961
#
_entry.id   36fbd4e86dbd77e3f3a6b364232e5961
#
_cell.length_a   1.000
_cell.length_b   1.000
_cell.length_c   1.000
_cell.angle_alpha   90.00
_cell.angle_beta   90.00
_cell.angle_gamma   90.00
#
_symmetry.space_group_name_H-M   'P 1'
#
loop_
_entity.id
_entity.type
_entity.pdbx_description
1 polymer ?
#
loop_
_entity_poly.entity_id
_entity_poly.type
_entity_poly.pdbx_seq_one_letter_code
_entity_poly.pdbx_strand_id
1 'polypeptide(L)'
;MITCELNRVGSDDLIVVSGGTKPHIGAVVIASYEENEVKVISYGFPHHKEEGLFIELAKVWCNTFQQTTVITGGIHIDNATKEQIEELVNETWEIFFHLMADQKVVKV
;
A
#
# COMPACT_ATOMS: atom_id res chain seq x y z
N MET A 1 9.06 -5.62 10.18
CA MET A 1 8.27 -4.77 11.07
C MET A 1 7.43 -3.76 10.30
N ILE A 2 6.51 -4.31 9.53
CA ILE A 2 5.62 -3.54 8.67
C ILE A 2 4.21 -3.72 9.20
N THR A 3 3.43 -2.64 9.21
CA THR A 3 2.01 -2.71 9.49
C THR A 3 1.22 -2.21 8.28
N CYS A 4 0.11 -2.86 8.02
CA CYS A 4 -0.87 -2.43 7.02
C CYS A 4 -2.21 -2.35 7.73
N GLU A 5 -2.75 -1.15 7.83
CA GLU A 5 -4.05 -0.93 8.46
C GLU A 5 -5.09 -0.58 7.41
N LEU A 6 -6.18 -1.31 7.42
CA LEU A 6 -7.32 -1.02 6.54
C LEU A 6 -8.35 -0.20 7.27
N ASN A 7 -8.71 0.93 6.67
CA ASN A 7 -9.78 1.80 7.17
C ASN A 7 -10.83 1.92 6.07
N ARG A 8 -12.09 1.72 6.42
CA ARG A 8 -13.19 1.80 5.47
C ARG A 8 -13.82 3.19 5.52
N VAL A 9 -14.03 3.75 4.34
CA VAL A 9 -14.80 5.00 4.18
C VAL A 9 -15.97 4.65 3.28
N GLY A 10 -17.07 4.26 3.89
CA GLY A 10 -18.17 3.66 3.14
C GLY A 10 -17.71 2.35 2.50
N SER A 11 -17.83 2.25 1.18
CA SER A 11 -17.36 1.08 0.44
C SER A 11 -15.92 1.20 -0.03
N ASP A 12 -15.30 2.37 0.17
CA ASP A 12 -13.94 2.62 -0.30
C ASP A 12 -12.90 2.28 0.76
N ASP A 13 -11.67 2.06 0.33
CA ASP A 13 -10.63 1.55 1.20
C ASP A 13 -9.46 2.54 1.33
N LEU A 14 -9.07 2.81 2.56
CA LEU A 14 -7.88 3.57 2.90
C LEU A 14 -6.93 2.64 3.64
N ILE A 15 -5.76 2.41 3.07
CA ILE A 15 -4.75 1.52 3.67
C ILE A 15 -3.53 2.35 4.06
N VAL A 16 -3.15 2.23 5.32
CA VAL A 16 -1.94 2.89 5.83
C VAL A 16 -0.86 1.85 6.02
N VAL A 17 0.24 2.03 5.31
CA VAL A 17 1.41 1.15 5.36
C VAL A 17 2.53 1.89 6.06
N SER A 18 3.07 1.31 7.12
CA SER A 18 4.16 1.96 7.82
C SER A 18 5.13 0.94 8.39
N GLY A 19 6.35 1.38 8.63
CA GLY A 19 7.35 0.51 9.21
C GLY A 19 8.72 1.12 9.25
N GLY A 20 9.66 0.32 9.77
CA GLY A 20 11.04 0.75 9.93
C GLY A 20 11.26 1.48 11.24
N THR A 21 12.35 2.24 11.30
CA THR A 21 12.75 2.94 12.52
C THR A 21 12.13 4.34 12.63
N LYS A 22 11.68 4.90 11.51
CA LYS A 22 11.07 6.24 11.48
C LYS A 22 9.83 6.22 10.60
N PRO A 23 8.69 5.74 11.12
CA PRO A 23 7.46 5.79 10.34
C PRO A 23 7.13 7.24 9.94
N HIS A 24 6.69 7.42 8.71
CA HIS A 24 6.38 8.74 8.18
C HIS A 24 5.44 8.58 6.98
N ILE A 25 5.04 9.68 6.39
CA ILE A 25 4.31 9.62 5.13
C ILE A 25 5.29 9.97 4.01
N GLY A 26 5.61 8.99 3.17
CA GLY A 26 6.53 9.15 2.05
C GLY A 26 5.84 9.23 0.71
N ALA A 27 4.61 8.71 0.61
CA ALA A 27 3.86 8.73 -0.63
C ALA A 27 2.37 8.62 -0.37
N VAL A 28 1.56 9.10 -1.31
CA VAL A 28 0.12 8.92 -1.32
C VAL A 28 -0.27 8.43 -2.71
N VAL A 29 -1.01 7.33 -2.77
CA VAL A 29 -1.45 6.77 -4.04
C VAL A 29 -2.97 6.60 -3.99
N ILE A 30 -3.63 7.06 -5.03
CA ILE A 30 -5.07 6.94 -5.21
C ILE A 30 -5.31 6.09 -6.44
N ALA A 31 -6.07 5.01 -6.29
CA ALA A 31 -6.46 4.15 -7.39
C ALA A 31 -7.97 4.12 -7.48
N SER A 32 -8.51 4.28 -8.68
CA SER A 32 -9.93 4.19 -8.93
C SER A 32 -10.21 3.16 -10.01
N TYR A 33 -11.36 2.52 -9.91
CA TYR A 33 -11.79 1.51 -10.88
C TYR A 33 -12.89 2.13 -11.73
N GLU A 34 -12.57 2.42 -12.99
CA GLU A 34 -13.47 3.11 -13.91
C GLU A 34 -13.42 2.47 -15.29
N GLU A 35 -14.56 2.16 -15.84
CA GLU A 35 -14.66 1.58 -17.18
C GLU A 35 -13.81 0.32 -17.33
N ASN A 36 -13.82 -0.55 -16.30
CA ASN A 36 -13.08 -1.81 -16.27
C ASN A 36 -11.56 -1.62 -16.25
N GLU A 37 -11.10 -0.45 -15.82
CA GLU A 37 -9.68 -0.15 -15.72
C GLU A 37 -9.35 0.46 -14.37
N VAL A 38 -8.13 0.20 -13.91
CA VAL A 38 -7.59 0.86 -12.73
C VAL A 38 -6.83 2.10 -13.20
N LYS A 39 -7.22 3.26 -12.66
CA LYS A 39 -6.54 4.54 -12.90
C LYS A 39 -5.85 4.97 -11.63
N VAL A 40 -4.63 5.46 -11.75
CA VAL A 40 -3.79 5.78 -10.59
C VAL A 40 -3.31 7.22 -10.66
N ILE A 41 -3.41 7.90 -9.52
CA ILE A 41 -2.80 9.21 -9.30
C ILE A 41 -1.91 9.03 -8.08
N SER A 42 -0.69 9.53 -8.13
CA SER A 42 0.22 9.38 -7.01
C SER A 42 1.05 10.63 -6.79
N TYR A 43 1.54 10.76 -5.56
CA TYR A 43 2.51 11.76 -5.19
C TYR A 43 3.55 11.12 -4.26
N GLY A 44 4.81 11.22 -4.65
CA GLY A 44 5.92 10.77 -3.82
C GLY A 44 6.69 11.97 -3.30
N PHE A 45 6.94 12.01 -1.99
CA PHE A 45 7.73 13.10 -1.40
C PHE A 45 9.21 12.94 -1.76
N PRO A 46 9.96 14.06 -1.90
CA PRO A 46 11.37 13.98 -2.22
C PRO A 46 12.14 13.11 -1.23
N HIS A 47 13.11 12.38 -1.73
CA HIS A 47 13.98 11.48 -0.94
C HIS A 47 13.27 10.26 -0.35
N HIS A 48 12.03 10.01 -0.72
CA HIS A 48 11.28 8.82 -0.33
C HIS A 48 10.99 7.98 -1.56
N LYS A 49 11.18 6.66 -1.45
CA LYS A 49 11.11 5.75 -2.59
C LYS A 49 9.92 4.80 -2.54
N GLU A 50 8.98 5.05 -1.63
CA GLU A 50 7.84 4.17 -1.44
C GLU A 50 6.80 4.27 -2.54
N GLU A 51 6.81 5.36 -3.31
CA GLU A 51 5.78 5.61 -4.31
C GLU A 51 5.58 4.44 -5.27
N GLY A 52 6.68 3.92 -5.81
CA GLY A 52 6.60 2.80 -6.76
C GLY A 52 5.95 1.56 -6.16
N LEU A 53 6.33 1.20 -4.94
CA LEU A 53 5.75 0.07 -4.25
C LEU A 53 4.26 0.30 -4.00
N PHE A 54 3.90 1.47 -3.50
CA PHE A 54 2.52 1.78 -3.16
C PHE A 54 1.62 1.83 -4.40
N ILE A 55 2.15 2.24 -5.55
CA ILE A 55 1.41 2.18 -6.81
C ILE A 55 1.04 0.74 -7.12
N GLU A 56 1.97 -0.19 -7.00
CA GLU A 56 1.71 -1.59 -7.29
C GLU A 56 0.73 -2.21 -6.30
N LEU A 57 0.86 -1.89 -5.02
CA LEU A 57 -0.09 -2.36 -4.01
C LEU A 57 -1.50 -1.84 -4.32
N ALA A 58 -1.62 -0.56 -4.64
CA ALA A 58 -2.91 0.07 -4.93
C ALA A 58 -3.57 -0.54 -6.16
N LYS A 59 -2.79 -0.81 -7.19
CA LYS A 59 -3.30 -1.44 -8.41
C LYS A 59 -3.88 -2.83 -8.12
N VAL A 60 -3.14 -3.64 -7.37
CA VAL A 60 -3.58 -5.00 -7.04
C VAL A 60 -4.87 -4.96 -6.21
N TRP A 61 -4.91 -4.12 -5.17
CA TRP A 61 -6.07 -4.00 -4.31
C TRP A 61 -7.28 -3.49 -5.08
N CYS A 62 -7.12 -2.39 -5.79
CA CYS A 62 -8.22 -1.77 -6.54
C CYS A 62 -8.76 -2.71 -7.63
N ASN A 63 -7.88 -3.41 -8.32
CA ASN A 63 -8.31 -4.35 -9.35
C ASN A 63 -9.08 -5.53 -8.75
N THR A 64 -8.64 -6.00 -7.57
CA THR A 64 -9.27 -7.14 -6.91
C THR A 64 -10.65 -6.81 -6.39
N PHE A 65 -10.79 -5.68 -5.70
CA PHE A 65 -12.03 -5.31 -5.02
C PHE A 65 -12.88 -4.32 -5.78
N GLN A 66 -12.34 -3.73 -6.83
CA GLN A 66 -13.04 -2.79 -7.72
C GLN A 66 -13.65 -1.61 -6.97
N GLN A 67 -12.88 -1.05 -6.05
CA GLN A 67 -13.28 0.07 -5.23
C GLN A 67 -12.18 1.11 -5.21
N THR A 68 -12.56 2.37 -5.00
CA THR A 68 -11.56 3.43 -4.83
C THR A 68 -10.68 3.08 -3.63
N THR A 69 -9.38 3.15 -3.84
CA THR A 69 -8.39 2.73 -2.87
C THR A 69 -7.34 3.81 -2.71
N VAL A 70 -7.07 4.19 -1.46
CA VAL A 70 -5.96 5.08 -1.16
C VAL A 70 -4.94 4.30 -0.35
N ILE A 71 -3.69 4.35 -0.77
CA ILE A 71 -2.58 3.78 0.00
C ILE A 71 -1.63 4.91 0.34
N THR A 72 -1.33 5.06 1.60
CA THR A 72 -0.39 6.07 2.08
C THR A 72 0.43 5.52 3.22
N GLY A 73 1.44 6.28 3.60
CA GLY A 73 2.34 5.91 4.66
C GLY A 73 3.78 5.95 4.19
N GLY A 74 4.62 5.21 4.87
CA GLY A 74 6.02 5.16 4.51
C GLY A 74 6.80 4.19 5.37
N ILE A 75 7.89 3.72 4.82
CA ILE A 75 8.77 2.76 5.46
C ILE A 75 10.17 3.36 5.39
N HIS A 76 10.82 3.53 6.55
CA HIS A 76 12.15 4.12 6.56
C HIS A 76 13.06 3.44 7.56
N ILE A 77 14.24 3.06 7.06
CA ILE A 77 15.35 2.61 7.89
C ILE A 77 16.56 3.45 7.50
N ASP A 78 17.19 4.09 8.49
CA ASP A 78 18.39 4.87 8.23
C ASP A 78 19.50 3.96 7.71
N ASN A 79 20.15 4.40 6.62
CA ASN A 79 21.25 3.66 6.01
C ASN A 79 20.92 2.23 5.64
N ALA A 80 19.70 1.99 5.17
CA ALA A 80 19.28 0.65 4.80
C ALA A 80 20.14 0.09 3.67
N THR A 81 20.56 -1.16 3.81
CA THR A 81 21.25 -1.88 2.74
C THR A 81 20.25 -2.31 1.68
N LYS A 82 20.74 -2.65 0.51
CA LYS A 82 19.88 -3.18 -0.56
C LYS A 82 19.12 -4.42 -0.09
N GLU A 83 19.78 -5.27 0.67
CA GLU A 83 19.15 -6.48 1.20
C GLU A 83 18.03 -6.17 2.17
N GLN A 84 18.23 -5.18 3.05
CA GLN A 84 17.19 -4.74 3.97
C GLN A 84 15.99 -4.18 3.24
N ILE A 85 16.22 -3.43 2.16
CA ILE A 85 15.14 -2.88 1.34
C ILE A 85 14.35 -4.01 0.70
N GLU A 86 15.02 -5.01 0.15
CA GLU A 86 14.35 -6.17 -0.45
C GLU A 86 13.51 -6.93 0.56
N GLU A 87 14.04 -7.13 1.78
CA GLU A 87 13.31 -7.80 2.85
C GLU A 87 12.05 -7.02 3.24
N LEU A 88 12.15 -5.69 3.32
CA LEU A 88 11.01 -4.84 3.66
C LEU A 88 9.94 -4.90 2.56
N VAL A 89 10.35 -4.90 1.30
CA VAL A 89 9.41 -5.01 0.19
C VAL A 89 8.69 -6.36 0.23
N ASN A 90 9.44 -7.43 0.44
CA ASN A 90 8.85 -8.77 0.52
C ASN A 90 7.91 -8.90 1.71
N GLU A 91 8.30 -8.39 2.87
CA GLU A 91 7.45 -8.41 4.06
C GLU A 91 6.16 -7.61 3.81
N THR A 92 6.27 -6.48 3.16
CA THR A 92 5.10 -5.64 2.84
C THR A 92 4.11 -6.40 1.97
N TRP A 93 4.58 -7.05 0.90
CA TRP A 93 3.71 -7.84 0.04
C TRP A 93 3.05 -8.99 0.80
N GLU A 94 3.79 -9.66 1.65
CA GLU A 94 3.27 -10.78 2.42
C GLU A 94 2.14 -10.35 3.34
N ILE A 95 2.36 -9.27 4.11
CA ILE A 95 1.35 -8.73 5.02
C ILE A 95 0.14 -8.22 4.23
N PHE A 96 0.39 -7.57 3.09
CA PHE A 96 -0.65 -7.04 2.23
C PHE A 96 -1.56 -8.16 1.68
N PHE A 97 -0.98 -9.26 1.22
CA PHE A 97 -1.76 -10.39 0.72
C PHE A 97 -2.57 -11.06 1.82
N HIS A 98 -2.04 -11.13 3.04
CA HIS A 98 -2.82 -11.64 4.18
C HIS A 98 -4.02 -10.74 4.43
N LEU A 99 -3.83 -9.44 4.41
CA LEU A 99 -4.93 -8.48 4.60
C LEU A 99 -5.98 -8.65 3.50
N MET A 100 -5.57 -8.84 2.26
CA MET A 100 -6.49 -9.08 1.14
C MET A 100 -7.29 -10.37 1.34
N ALA A 101 -6.62 -11.43 1.76
CA ALA A 101 -7.28 -12.72 1.97
C ALA A 101 -8.36 -12.62 3.04
N ASP A 102 -8.12 -11.85 4.11
CA ASP A 102 -9.09 -11.63 5.17
C ASP A 102 -10.37 -10.96 4.63
N GLN A 103 -10.21 -10.03 3.69
CA GLN A 103 -11.36 -9.36 3.09
C GLN A 103 -12.19 -10.29 2.21
N LYS A 104 -11.55 -11.20 1.51
CA LYS A 104 -12.26 -12.19 0.67
C LYS A 104 -13.08 -13.15 1.51
N VAL A 105 -12.60 -13.53 2.67
CA VAL A 105 -13.30 -14.43 3.58
C VAL A 105 -14.56 -13.76 4.12
N VAL A 106 -14.50 -12.48 4.43
CA VAL A 106 -15.62 -11.72 5.00
C VAL A 106 -16.77 -11.54 4.00
N LYS A 107 -16.50 -11.66 2.71
CA LYS A 107 -17.50 -11.44 1.66
C LYS A 107 -18.34 -12.67 1.29
N VAL A 108 -18.24 -13.69 2.05
CA VAL A 108 -19.03 -14.91 1.81
C VAL A 108 -20.53 -14.69 2.09
#